data_5e65eed00c632aa2e6b258066580e079
#
_entry.id   5e65eed00c632aa2e6b258066580e079
#
_cell.length_a   1.000
_cell.length_b   1.000
_cell.length_c   1.000
_cell.angle_alpha   90.00
_cell.angle_beta   90.00
_cell.angle_gamma   90.00
#
_symmetry.space_group_name_H-M   'P 1'
#
loop_
_entity.id
_entity.type
_entity.pdbx_description
1 polymer ?
#
loop_
_entity_poly.entity_id
_entity_poly.type
_entity_poly.pdbx_seq_one_letter_code
_entity_poly.pdbx_strand_id
1 'polypeptide(L)'
;MAISAIVATVHDVFITVGIYALVGFDVTPATVIGFLTILGYSLYDTVVVFDKVRENTKSITSTSKVTYSSAANLAVNQTLVRSFNTTVIALLPVGSILFVGSGLLGAGTLKDLSLALFVGLTVGTYSSVFIATPLLAQLREREPAMRALAKRVAQHAPGAVTAEAKGATSTTLSDAGTVDKTSWARGPRNQPKRKRR
;
A
#
# COMPACT_ATOMS: atom_id res chain seq x y z
N MET A 1 -5.97 -10.84 9.00
CA MET A 1 -5.00 -9.76 9.19
C MET A 1 -3.65 -10.28 9.70
N ALA A 2 -3.56 -10.97 10.87
CA ALA A 2 -2.27 -11.48 11.38
C ALA A 2 -1.51 -12.36 10.37
N ILE A 3 -2.19 -13.31 9.72
CA ILE A 3 -1.57 -14.19 8.72
C ILE A 3 -0.97 -13.39 7.58
N SER A 4 -1.69 -12.40 7.05
CA SER A 4 -1.19 -11.55 5.96
C SER A 4 0.03 -10.71 6.38
N ALA A 5 0.05 -10.22 7.63
CA ALA A 5 1.19 -9.49 8.16
C ALA A 5 2.42 -10.41 8.30
N ILE A 6 2.24 -11.61 8.84
CA ILE A 6 3.34 -12.58 9.00
C ILE A 6 3.91 -12.98 7.63
N VAL A 7 3.05 -13.27 6.66
CA VAL A 7 3.49 -13.65 5.30
C VAL A 7 4.26 -12.51 4.64
N ALA A 8 3.78 -11.26 4.76
CA ALA A 8 4.48 -10.10 4.24
C ALA A 8 5.85 -9.91 4.92
N THR A 9 5.91 -10.04 6.23
CA THR A 9 7.18 -9.93 7.00
C THR A 9 8.18 -11.02 6.62
N VAL A 10 7.72 -12.27 6.46
CA VAL A 10 8.58 -13.38 5.99
C VAL A 10 9.09 -13.10 4.58
N HIS A 11 8.25 -12.59 3.69
CA HIS A 11 8.64 -12.16 2.36
C HIS A 11 9.74 -11.09 2.41
N ASP A 12 9.60 -10.07 3.26
CA ASP A 12 10.58 -8.98 3.38
C ASP A 12 11.95 -9.48 3.84
N VAL A 13 11.95 -10.38 4.82
CA VAL A 13 13.20 -11.06 5.26
C VAL A 13 13.81 -11.86 4.13
N PHE A 14 13.01 -12.64 3.41
CA PHE A 14 13.48 -13.46 2.29
C PHE A 14 14.13 -12.62 1.18
N ILE A 15 13.49 -11.51 0.80
CA ILE A 15 14.03 -10.59 -0.22
C ILE A 15 15.31 -9.94 0.29
N THR A 16 15.33 -9.46 1.54
CA THR A 16 16.50 -8.79 2.11
C THR A 16 17.69 -9.74 2.21
N VAL A 17 17.47 -10.96 2.71
CA VAL A 17 18.50 -12.00 2.76
C VAL A 17 18.95 -12.40 1.34
N GLY A 18 18.03 -12.51 0.40
CA GLY A 18 18.33 -12.82 -1.00
C GLY A 18 19.23 -11.76 -1.65
N ILE A 19 18.92 -10.48 -1.44
CA ILE A 19 19.77 -9.38 -1.93
C ILE A 19 21.16 -9.41 -1.27
N TYR A 20 21.23 -9.66 0.03
CA TYR A 20 22.48 -9.80 0.76
C TYR A 20 23.36 -10.93 0.19
N ALA A 21 22.75 -12.08 -0.08
CA ALA A 21 23.42 -13.25 -0.67
C ALA A 21 23.89 -12.97 -2.11
N LEU A 22 23.10 -12.28 -2.92
CA LEU A 22 23.44 -11.94 -4.31
C LEU A 22 24.59 -10.95 -4.39
N VAL A 23 24.65 -9.99 -3.49
CA VAL A 23 25.73 -8.96 -3.47
C VAL A 23 27.01 -9.52 -2.81
N GLY A 24 26.93 -10.65 -2.11
CA GLY A 24 28.08 -11.30 -1.48
C GLY A 24 28.57 -10.58 -0.23
N PHE A 25 27.67 -9.98 0.55
CA PHE A 25 28.01 -9.35 1.82
C PHE A 25 28.09 -10.37 2.95
N ASP A 26 29.07 -10.17 3.84
CA ASP A 26 29.22 -10.99 5.04
C ASP A 26 28.11 -10.72 6.05
N VAL A 27 27.62 -11.79 6.70
CA VAL A 27 26.66 -11.67 7.78
C VAL A 27 27.41 -11.37 9.09
N THR A 28 27.33 -10.13 9.51
CA THR A 28 27.95 -9.65 10.76
C THR A 28 26.88 -9.52 11.86
N PRO A 29 27.27 -9.39 13.14
CA PRO A 29 26.33 -9.05 14.21
C PRO A 29 25.55 -7.75 13.93
N ALA A 30 26.16 -6.77 13.27
CA ALA A 30 25.50 -5.54 12.86
C ALA A 30 24.36 -5.79 11.83
N THR A 31 24.59 -6.71 10.89
CA THR A 31 23.56 -7.14 9.93
C THR A 31 22.35 -7.76 10.62
N VAL A 32 22.57 -8.60 11.65
CA VAL A 32 21.50 -9.22 12.43
C VAL A 32 20.66 -8.16 13.15
N ILE A 33 21.30 -7.15 13.74
CA ILE A 33 20.60 -6.01 14.35
C ILE A 33 19.77 -5.26 13.30
N GLY A 34 20.33 -5.06 12.10
CA GLY A 34 19.63 -4.48 10.95
C GLY A 34 18.37 -5.27 10.61
N PHE A 35 18.45 -6.59 10.47
CA PHE A 35 17.29 -7.45 10.18
C PHE A 35 16.20 -7.38 11.27
N LEU A 36 16.57 -7.39 12.55
CA LEU A 36 15.61 -7.24 13.64
C LEU A 36 14.88 -5.88 13.58
N THR A 37 15.62 -4.83 13.25
CA THR A 37 15.07 -3.48 13.10
C THR A 37 14.09 -3.40 11.91
N ILE A 38 14.43 -4.01 10.78
CA ILE A 38 13.56 -4.09 9.59
C ILE A 38 12.27 -4.83 9.91
N LEU A 39 12.34 -5.94 10.65
CA LEU A 39 11.14 -6.68 11.08
C LEU A 39 10.18 -5.79 11.85
N GLY A 40 10.69 -5.01 12.81
CA GLY A 40 9.87 -4.08 13.59
C GLY A 40 9.26 -2.98 12.72
N TYR A 41 10.04 -2.41 11.82
CA TYR A 41 9.59 -1.35 10.93
C TYR A 41 8.54 -1.83 9.92
N SER A 42 8.77 -2.97 9.27
CA SER A 42 7.84 -3.56 8.30
C SER A 42 6.50 -3.93 8.94
N LEU A 43 6.54 -4.53 10.14
CA LEU A 43 5.32 -4.81 10.91
C LEU A 43 4.56 -3.53 11.27
N TYR A 44 5.27 -2.48 11.69
CA TYR A 44 4.65 -1.21 12.03
C TYR A 44 3.90 -0.60 10.84
N ASP A 45 4.54 -0.52 9.67
CA ASP A 45 3.91 0.02 8.46
C ASP A 45 2.70 -0.82 8.01
N THR A 46 2.85 -2.15 8.01
CA THR A 46 1.76 -3.08 7.68
C THR A 46 0.56 -2.93 8.63
N VAL A 47 0.79 -2.75 9.93
CA VAL A 47 -0.28 -2.56 10.92
C VAL A 47 -1.03 -1.25 10.67
N VAL A 48 -0.32 -0.17 10.33
CA VAL A 48 -0.97 1.13 10.02
C VAL A 48 -1.88 1.02 8.80
N VAL A 49 -1.44 0.34 7.73
CA VAL A 49 -2.27 0.10 6.55
C VAL A 49 -3.48 -0.78 6.90
N PHE A 50 -3.28 -1.84 7.67
CA PHE A 50 -4.36 -2.76 8.08
C PHE A 50 -5.37 -2.10 9.01
N ASP A 51 -4.96 -1.18 9.87
CA ASP A 51 -5.89 -0.43 10.71
C ASP A 51 -6.80 0.46 9.84
N LYS A 52 -6.23 1.10 8.82
CA LYS A 52 -7.02 1.87 7.86
C LYS A 52 -7.97 1.00 7.03
N VAL A 53 -7.54 -0.18 6.60
CA VAL A 53 -8.42 -1.16 5.95
C VAL A 53 -9.56 -1.55 6.88
N ARG A 54 -9.25 -1.81 8.16
CA ARG A 54 -10.25 -2.15 9.17
C ARG A 54 -11.25 -1.02 9.40
N GLU A 55 -10.79 0.22 9.46
CA GLU A 55 -11.64 1.40 9.58
C GLU A 55 -12.62 1.51 8.41
N ASN A 56 -12.11 1.43 7.18
CA ASN A 56 -12.92 1.53 5.96
C ASN A 56 -13.90 0.34 5.79
N THR A 57 -13.62 -0.80 6.41
CA THR A 57 -14.46 -2.00 6.28
C THR A 57 -15.44 -2.22 7.43
N LYS A 58 -15.44 -1.41 8.49
CA LYS A 58 -16.32 -1.58 9.68
C LYS A 58 -17.82 -1.62 9.34
N SER A 59 -18.26 -0.79 8.40
CA SER A 59 -19.68 -0.66 8.03
C SER A 59 -20.03 -1.28 6.68
N ILE A 60 -19.11 -2.03 6.07
CA ILE A 60 -19.27 -2.49 4.70
C ILE A 60 -20.43 -3.50 4.55
N THR A 61 -20.66 -4.34 5.56
CA THR A 61 -21.73 -5.33 5.56
C THR A 61 -23.11 -4.72 5.75
N SER A 62 -23.21 -3.59 6.43
CA SER A 62 -24.48 -2.88 6.65
C SER A 62 -24.86 -2.00 5.47
N THR A 63 -23.88 -1.46 4.76
CA THR A 63 -24.13 -0.51 3.67
C THR A 63 -24.30 -1.18 2.31
N SER A 64 -23.67 -2.33 2.08
CA SER A 64 -23.70 -3.13 0.83
C SER A 64 -23.46 -2.35 -0.47
N LYS A 65 -22.71 -1.23 -0.38
CA LYS A 65 -22.44 -0.34 -1.53
C LYS A 65 -21.13 -0.63 -2.24
N VAL A 66 -20.15 -1.16 -1.50
CA VAL A 66 -18.78 -1.42 -1.99
C VAL A 66 -18.32 -2.81 -1.59
N THR A 67 -17.42 -3.39 -2.39
CA THR A 67 -16.77 -4.67 -2.07
C THR A 67 -15.66 -4.48 -1.05
N TYR A 68 -15.23 -5.58 -0.41
CA TYR A 68 -14.09 -5.54 0.52
C TYR A 68 -12.81 -5.08 -0.18
N SER A 69 -12.56 -5.58 -1.39
CA SER A 69 -11.39 -5.20 -2.22
C SER A 69 -11.38 -3.71 -2.54
N SER A 70 -12.53 -3.14 -2.92
CA SER A 70 -12.65 -1.70 -3.19
C SER A 70 -12.38 -0.85 -1.94
N ALA A 71 -12.88 -1.26 -0.77
CA ALA A 71 -12.61 -0.56 0.49
C ALA A 71 -11.14 -0.68 0.93
N ALA A 72 -10.52 -1.84 0.68
CA ALA A 72 -9.09 -2.05 0.94
C ALA A 72 -8.22 -1.19 0.02
N ASN A 73 -8.56 -1.10 -1.28
CA ASN A 73 -7.86 -0.25 -2.23
C ASN A 73 -7.96 1.25 -1.84
N LEU A 74 -9.14 1.68 -1.40
CA LEU A 74 -9.31 3.04 -0.87
C LEU A 74 -8.42 3.29 0.35
N ALA A 75 -8.28 2.33 1.26
CA ALA A 75 -7.41 2.44 2.43
C ALA A 75 -5.93 2.57 2.02
N VAL A 76 -5.48 1.79 1.04
CA VAL A 76 -4.12 1.91 0.48
C VAL A 76 -3.89 3.31 -0.06
N ASN A 77 -4.79 3.82 -0.90
CA ASN A 77 -4.64 5.16 -1.46
C ASN A 77 -4.59 6.26 -0.38
N GLN A 78 -5.34 6.10 0.72
CA GLN A 78 -5.33 7.03 1.84
C GLN A 78 -4.04 6.97 2.68
N THR A 79 -3.39 5.81 2.75
CA THR A 79 -2.18 5.61 3.56
C THR A 79 -0.88 5.72 2.74
N LEU A 80 -0.95 5.62 1.41
CA LEU A 80 0.20 5.57 0.52
C LEU A 80 1.15 6.76 0.70
N VAL A 81 0.62 7.98 0.71
CA VAL A 81 1.43 9.20 0.89
C VAL A 81 2.12 9.21 2.26
N ARG A 82 1.43 8.73 3.29
CA ARG A 82 2.00 8.63 4.64
C ARG A 82 3.13 7.60 4.68
N SER A 83 2.91 6.38 4.18
CA SER A 83 3.93 5.33 4.14
C SER A 83 5.14 5.78 3.32
N PHE A 84 4.91 6.41 2.17
CA PHE A 84 5.99 6.94 1.35
C PHE A 84 6.81 8.02 2.08
N ASN A 85 6.17 9.02 2.67
CA ASN A 85 6.85 10.08 3.41
C ASN A 85 7.65 9.51 4.60
N THR A 86 7.06 8.59 5.37
CA THR A 86 7.72 7.96 6.50
C THR A 86 8.98 7.20 6.06
N THR A 87 8.89 6.49 4.95
CA THR A 87 10.03 5.75 4.37
C THR A 87 11.13 6.69 3.89
N VAL A 88 10.79 7.74 3.16
CA VAL A 88 11.77 8.73 2.69
C VAL A 88 12.51 9.36 3.87
N ILE A 89 11.80 9.76 4.93
CA ILE A 89 12.40 10.34 6.13
C ILE A 89 13.32 9.32 6.84
N ALA A 90 12.95 8.04 6.88
CA ALA A 90 13.78 6.99 7.47
C ALA A 90 15.00 6.65 6.59
N LEU A 91 14.84 6.66 5.26
CA LEU A 91 15.92 6.35 4.32
C LEU A 91 16.99 7.44 4.24
N LEU A 92 16.65 8.71 4.48
CA LEU A 92 17.62 9.81 4.39
C LEU A 92 18.83 9.62 5.32
N PRO A 93 18.68 9.41 6.65
CA PRO A 93 19.84 9.20 7.52
C PRO A 93 20.56 7.89 7.22
N VAL A 94 19.82 6.82 6.94
CA VAL A 94 20.42 5.51 6.59
C VAL A 94 21.22 5.61 5.29
N GLY A 95 20.67 6.27 4.26
CA GLY A 95 21.37 6.53 3.01
C GLY A 95 22.60 7.40 3.22
N SER A 96 22.53 8.42 4.06
CA SER A 96 23.69 9.24 4.40
C SER A 96 24.81 8.42 5.03
N ILE A 97 24.50 7.53 5.95
CA ILE A 97 25.49 6.62 6.56
C ILE A 97 26.04 5.65 5.51
N LEU A 98 25.20 5.13 4.65
CA LEU A 98 25.62 4.20 3.60
C LEU A 98 26.56 4.85 2.59
N PHE A 99 26.19 6.00 2.03
CA PHE A 99 26.97 6.62 0.94
C PHE A 99 28.12 7.46 1.47
N VAL A 100 27.93 8.26 2.51
CA VAL A 100 28.94 9.15 3.06
C VAL A 100 29.81 8.41 4.10
N GLY A 101 29.20 7.73 5.06
CA GLY A 101 29.90 7.04 6.15
C GLY A 101 30.76 5.88 5.63
N SER A 102 30.19 5.05 4.78
CA SER A 102 30.88 3.87 4.23
C SER A 102 31.78 4.25 3.04
N GLY A 103 31.33 5.14 2.15
CA GLY A 103 32.05 5.48 0.93
C GLY A 103 33.22 6.45 1.14
N LEU A 104 33.05 7.49 1.97
CA LEU A 104 34.03 8.53 2.22
C LEU A 104 34.87 8.31 3.48
N LEU A 105 34.23 7.80 4.57
CA LEU A 105 34.91 7.66 5.86
C LEU A 105 35.42 6.24 6.15
N GLY A 106 35.12 5.26 5.27
CA GLY A 106 35.67 3.90 5.39
C GLY A 106 35.15 3.11 6.60
N ALA A 107 34.00 3.48 7.16
CA ALA A 107 33.41 2.85 8.35
C ALA A 107 32.76 1.49 7.98
N GLY A 108 33.55 0.42 7.89
CA GLY A 108 33.12 -0.90 7.41
C GLY A 108 31.92 -1.51 8.17
N THR A 109 31.93 -1.44 9.49
CA THR A 109 30.82 -1.99 10.32
C THR A 109 29.48 -1.24 10.12
N LEU A 110 29.54 0.06 9.88
CA LEU A 110 28.35 0.88 9.60
C LEU A 110 27.82 0.62 8.18
N LYS A 111 28.68 0.17 7.26
CA LYS A 111 28.29 -0.20 5.90
C LYS A 111 27.29 -1.35 5.92
N ASP A 112 27.61 -2.44 6.62
CA ASP A 112 26.78 -3.63 6.65
C ASP A 112 25.40 -3.36 7.29
N LEU A 113 25.42 -2.61 8.39
CA LEU A 113 24.18 -2.20 9.07
C LEU A 113 23.32 -1.30 8.18
N SER A 114 23.92 -0.24 7.62
CA SER A 114 23.18 0.74 6.81
C SER A 114 22.67 0.14 5.50
N LEU A 115 23.41 -0.78 4.89
CA LEU A 115 22.97 -1.49 3.71
C LEU A 115 21.76 -2.39 4.01
N ALA A 116 21.82 -3.19 5.10
CA ALA A 116 20.71 -4.02 5.54
C ALA A 116 19.46 -3.16 5.74
N LEU A 117 19.59 -2.07 6.50
CA LEU A 117 18.48 -1.15 6.77
C LEU A 117 17.95 -0.49 5.50
N PHE A 118 18.83 -0.03 4.60
CA PHE A 118 18.42 0.64 3.37
C PHE A 118 17.58 -0.28 2.47
N VAL A 119 18.06 -1.50 2.23
CA VAL A 119 17.36 -2.52 1.45
C VAL A 119 16.06 -2.91 2.12
N GLY A 120 16.11 -3.24 3.42
CA GLY A 120 14.96 -3.74 4.15
C GLY A 120 13.85 -2.71 4.33
N LEU A 121 14.17 -1.45 4.59
CA LEU A 121 13.17 -0.37 4.66
C LEU A 121 12.48 -0.16 3.31
N THR A 122 13.23 -0.21 2.21
CA THR A 122 12.69 -0.07 0.85
C THR A 122 11.76 -1.24 0.52
N VAL A 123 12.21 -2.46 0.78
CA VAL A 123 11.41 -3.70 0.53
C VAL A 123 10.17 -3.73 1.41
N GLY A 124 10.29 -3.41 2.71
CA GLY A 124 9.17 -3.41 3.67
C GLY A 124 8.07 -2.43 3.27
N THR A 125 8.42 -1.23 2.82
CA THR A 125 7.43 -0.25 2.35
C THR A 125 6.72 -0.71 1.09
N TYR A 126 7.45 -1.28 0.14
CA TYR A 126 6.84 -1.87 -1.05
C TYR A 126 5.89 -3.01 -0.67
N SER A 127 6.35 -3.91 0.20
CA SER A 127 5.61 -5.09 0.62
C SER A 127 4.33 -4.77 1.38
N SER A 128 4.35 -3.78 2.29
CA SER A 128 3.16 -3.39 3.08
C SER A 128 2.00 -2.93 2.21
N VAL A 129 2.30 -2.21 1.13
CA VAL A 129 1.30 -1.67 0.19
C VAL A 129 0.89 -2.69 -0.87
N PHE A 130 1.87 -3.31 -1.54
CA PHE A 130 1.63 -4.11 -2.75
C PHE A 130 1.48 -5.61 -2.49
N ILE A 131 1.87 -6.13 -1.34
CA ILE A 131 1.79 -7.55 -1.00
C ILE A 131 0.84 -7.78 0.16
N ALA A 132 1.04 -7.12 1.29
CA ALA A 132 0.25 -7.37 2.49
C ALA A 132 -1.23 -7.05 2.29
N THR A 133 -1.56 -5.93 1.64
CA THR A 133 -2.95 -5.50 1.46
C THR A 133 -3.71 -6.34 0.43
N PRO A 134 -3.20 -6.63 -0.78
CA PRO A 134 -3.86 -7.55 -1.70
C PRO A 134 -4.03 -8.96 -1.13
N LEU A 135 -3.02 -9.46 -0.41
CA LEU A 135 -3.10 -10.75 0.25
C LEU A 135 -4.21 -10.76 1.33
N LEU A 136 -4.30 -9.70 2.12
CA LEU A 136 -5.38 -9.53 3.10
C LEU A 136 -6.75 -9.51 2.41
N ALA A 137 -6.89 -8.75 1.32
CA ALA A 137 -8.14 -8.65 0.57
C ALA A 137 -8.57 -10.03 0.04
N GLN A 138 -7.65 -10.78 -0.60
CA GLN A 138 -7.91 -12.12 -1.10
C GLN A 138 -8.32 -13.10 -0.01
N LEU A 139 -7.64 -13.08 1.15
CA LEU A 139 -7.98 -13.95 2.27
C LEU A 139 -9.37 -13.63 2.84
N ARG A 140 -9.71 -12.35 2.95
CA ARG A 140 -11.02 -11.90 3.44
C ARG A 140 -12.14 -12.16 2.45
N GLU A 141 -11.92 -11.99 1.17
CA GLU A 141 -12.92 -12.28 0.14
C GLU A 141 -13.27 -13.77 0.04
N ARG A 142 -12.40 -14.66 0.52
CA ARG A 142 -12.72 -16.09 0.64
C ARG A 142 -13.74 -16.40 1.73
N GLU A 143 -13.96 -15.51 2.69
CA GLU A 143 -14.97 -15.67 3.73
C GLU A 143 -16.39 -15.65 3.14
N PRO A 144 -17.30 -16.57 3.56
CA PRO A 144 -18.63 -16.66 2.97
C PRO A 144 -19.44 -15.37 3.10
N ALA A 145 -19.26 -14.63 4.21
CA ALA A 145 -19.90 -13.34 4.43
C ALA A 145 -19.48 -12.28 3.38
N MET A 146 -18.21 -12.24 3.02
CA MET A 146 -17.70 -11.29 2.02
C MET A 146 -18.10 -11.67 0.60
N ARG A 147 -18.18 -12.98 0.31
CA ARG A 147 -18.72 -13.47 -0.98
C ARG A 147 -20.20 -13.13 -1.13
N ALA A 148 -21.00 -13.25 -0.07
CA ALA A 148 -22.39 -12.85 -0.08
C ALA A 148 -22.55 -11.33 -0.29
N LEU A 149 -21.70 -10.53 0.35
CA LEU A 149 -21.63 -9.08 0.12
C LEU A 149 -21.30 -8.73 -1.33
N ALA A 150 -20.27 -9.35 -1.90
CA ALA A 150 -19.87 -9.11 -3.29
C ALA A 150 -21.02 -9.40 -4.27
N LYS A 151 -21.77 -10.49 -4.06
CA LYS A 151 -22.97 -10.80 -4.84
C LYS A 151 -24.06 -9.74 -4.70
N ARG A 152 -24.32 -9.23 -3.51
CA ARG A 152 -25.28 -8.14 -3.27
C ARG A 152 -24.87 -6.85 -3.97
N VAL A 153 -23.59 -6.46 -3.86
CA VAL A 153 -23.05 -5.27 -4.54
C VAL A 153 -23.21 -5.41 -6.05
N ALA A 154 -22.88 -6.57 -6.62
CA ALA A 154 -23.03 -6.83 -8.06
C ALA A 154 -24.50 -6.74 -8.53
N GLN A 155 -25.45 -7.14 -7.69
CA GLN A 155 -26.90 -7.04 -8.01
C GLN A 155 -27.42 -5.60 -7.98
N HIS A 156 -26.87 -4.74 -7.11
CA HIS A 156 -27.29 -3.35 -6.98
C HIS A 156 -26.57 -2.38 -7.94
N ALA A 157 -25.48 -2.78 -8.54
CA ALA A 157 -24.73 -2.00 -9.51
C ALA A 157 -24.42 -2.81 -10.78
N PRO A 158 -25.40 -3.05 -11.67
CA PRO A 158 -25.20 -3.88 -12.86
C PRO A 158 -24.17 -3.37 -13.88
N GLY A 159 -23.68 -2.14 -13.71
CA GLY A 159 -22.76 -1.49 -14.65
C GLY A 159 -21.31 -1.29 -14.16
N ALA A 160 -21.03 -1.43 -12.85
CA ALA A 160 -19.72 -1.05 -12.29
C ALA A 160 -18.66 -2.18 -12.38
N VAL A 161 -19.08 -3.44 -12.37
CA VAL A 161 -18.17 -4.59 -12.34
C VAL A 161 -17.53 -4.89 -13.70
N THR A 162 -18.16 -4.42 -14.80
CA THR A 162 -17.64 -4.61 -16.16
C THR A 162 -16.56 -3.59 -16.58
N ALA A 163 -16.43 -2.48 -15.85
CA ALA A 163 -15.46 -1.44 -16.19
C ALA A 163 -14.03 -1.77 -15.69
N GLU A 164 -13.89 -2.42 -14.51
CA GLU A 164 -12.57 -2.76 -13.95
C GLU A 164 -11.91 -3.95 -14.68
N ALA A 165 -12.68 -4.92 -15.14
CA ALA A 165 -12.13 -6.06 -15.88
C ALA A 165 -11.74 -5.72 -17.33
N LYS A 166 -12.24 -4.62 -17.92
CA LYS A 166 -11.90 -4.17 -19.26
C LYS A 166 -10.81 -3.09 -19.32
N GLY A 167 -10.44 -2.49 -18.19
CA GLY A 167 -9.40 -1.47 -18.10
C GLY A 167 -7.96 -1.97 -18.21
N ALA A 168 -7.74 -3.29 -18.15
CA ALA A 168 -6.39 -3.87 -18.18
C ALA A 168 -5.90 -4.24 -19.61
N THR A 169 -6.70 -4.04 -20.65
CA THR A 169 -6.29 -4.42 -22.02
C THR A 169 -6.89 -3.48 -23.06
N SER A 170 -6.42 -2.25 -23.14
CA SER A 170 -6.34 -1.50 -24.40
C SER A 170 -5.88 -0.04 -24.14
N THR A 171 -4.56 0.14 -24.07
CA THR A 171 -3.96 1.43 -24.40
C THR A 171 -3.65 1.38 -25.89
N THR A 172 -4.59 1.69 -26.72
CA THR A 172 -4.33 2.11 -28.10
C THR A 172 -4.63 3.59 -28.21
N LEU A 173 -3.57 4.33 -28.51
CA LEU A 173 -3.56 5.70 -28.99
C LEU A 173 -4.56 5.83 -30.16
N SER A 174 -5.55 6.68 -30.03
CA SER A 174 -6.11 7.40 -31.17
C SER A 174 -7.01 8.56 -30.71
N ASP A 175 -6.62 9.68 -31.16
CA ASP A 175 -7.38 10.80 -31.64
C ASP A 175 -7.67 11.98 -30.74
N ALA A 176 -6.98 13.06 -31.09
CA ALA A 176 -7.21 14.43 -30.67
C ALA A 176 -8.51 14.95 -31.30
N GLY A 177 -9.50 15.35 -30.48
CA GLY A 177 -10.73 15.94 -30.98
C GLY A 177 -11.52 16.73 -29.96
N THR A 178 -11.38 18.06 -30.00
CA THR A 178 -12.30 19.10 -29.53
C THR A 178 -12.89 19.03 -28.11
N VAL A 179 -12.27 19.80 -27.23
CA VAL A 179 -12.82 20.17 -25.92
C VAL A 179 -13.96 21.18 -26.12
N ASP A 180 -15.22 20.74 -25.96
CA ASP A 180 -16.37 21.62 -25.85
C ASP A 180 -16.38 22.33 -24.47
N LYS A 181 -16.18 23.66 -24.49
CA LYS A 181 -16.02 24.52 -23.30
C LYS A 181 -17.34 24.98 -22.65
N THR A 182 -18.48 24.34 -22.92
CA THR A 182 -19.80 24.87 -22.52
C THR A 182 -20.53 24.13 -21.40
N SER A 183 -19.94 23.11 -20.75
CA SER A 183 -20.67 22.26 -19.80
C SER A 183 -20.53 22.62 -18.30
N TRP A 184 -19.78 23.64 -17.91
CA TRP A 184 -19.65 23.99 -16.48
C TRP A 184 -20.59 25.08 -15.95
N ALA A 185 -21.58 25.46 -16.70
CA ALA A 185 -22.44 26.59 -16.32
C ALA A 185 -23.81 26.21 -15.76
N ARG A 186 -24.01 25.06 -15.14
CA ARG A 186 -25.26 24.81 -14.37
C ARG A 186 -25.10 23.71 -13.33
N GLY A 187 -24.64 24.08 -12.12
CA GLY A 187 -24.86 23.27 -10.93
C GLY A 187 -26.32 23.38 -10.44
N PRO A 188 -26.92 22.32 -9.89
CA PRO A 188 -28.30 22.36 -9.40
C PRO A 188 -28.41 23.29 -8.18
N ARG A 189 -29.15 24.39 -8.34
CA ARG A 189 -29.57 25.26 -7.23
C ARG A 189 -30.70 24.59 -6.47
N ASN A 190 -30.41 23.77 -5.48
CA ASN A 190 -31.35 23.38 -4.43
C ASN A 190 -30.95 24.02 -3.11
N GLN A 191 -31.24 25.32 -2.94
CA GLN A 191 -31.27 25.96 -1.64
C GLN A 191 -32.72 26.06 -1.17
N PRO A 192 -33.06 25.59 0.05
CA PRO A 192 -34.40 25.74 0.59
C PRO A 192 -34.66 27.21 0.91
N LYS A 193 -35.81 27.72 0.42
CA LYS A 193 -36.28 29.09 0.69
C LYS A 193 -36.49 29.30 2.20
N ARG A 194 -35.69 30.17 2.79
CA ARG A 194 -35.84 30.62 4.18
C ARG A 194 -37.16 31.41 4.32
N LYS A 195 -38.15 30.86 5.06
CA LYS A 195 -39.36 31.60 5.45
C LYS A 195 -38.97 32.71 6.40
N ARG A 196 -39.22 33.97 6.01
CA ARG A 196 -39.24 35.10 6.92
C ARG A 196 -40.51 35.05 7.76
N ARG A 197 -40.36 35.11 9.05
CA ARG A 197 -41.35 35.62 10.00
C ARG A 197 -40.90 36.98 10.41
#